data_1bb529db8262f39fcb13515ed7a4cd23
#
_entry.id   1bb529db8262f39fcb13515ed7a4cd23
#
_cell.length_a   1.000
_cell.length_b   1.000
_cell.length_c   1.000
_cell.angle_alpha   90.00
_cell.angle_beta   90.00
_cell.angle_gamma   90.00
#
_symmetry.space_group_name_H-M   'P 1'
#
loop_
_entity.id
_entity.type
_entity.pdbx_description
1 polymer ?
#
loop_
_entity_poly.entity_id
_entity_poly.type
_entity_poly.pdbx_seq_one_letter_code
_entity_poly.pdbx_strand_id
1 'polypeptide(L)'
;MNNQSNPSALKAAPLPSMHPLKHSYMDDSLALFSGTLFVGITLILYEQAGLLTGSTAGIAFVLHYATGWSFSLLYFLINLPFYWFAWRRLGKSFTLKTFICVALLSLLTYIVPQYLDIHYLHPLFAAIAGGLMLGTGILFLARHQSSLGGATILSLYLQDKAGISAGKVQMVIDCVVVALAFGVMPYQQVLWSILAAVIMGIFLALNHRPGRYQGQS
;
A
#
# COMPACT_ATOMS: atom_id res chain seq x y z
N MET A 1 -31.69 -53.66 -35.67
CA MET A 1 -32.09 -52.30 -35.18
C MET A 1 -31.13 -51.91 -34.13
N ASN A 2 -30.10 -51.11 -34.54
CA ASN A 2 -28.99 -50.71 -33.69
C ASN A 2 -29.19 -49.22 -33.39
N ASN A 3 -29.62 -48.87 -32.17
CA ASN A 3 -29.82 -47.50 -31.74
C ASN A 3 -28.54 -47.06 -31.05
N GLN A 4 -27.62 -46.48 -31.82
CA GLN A 4 -26.43 -45.79 -31.27
C GLN A 4 -26.85 -44.41 -30.81
N SER A 5 -27.07 -44.24 -29.50
CA SER A 5 -27.20 -42.96 -28.86
C SER A 5 -25.84 -42.23 -28.90
N ASN A 6 -25.79 -41.14 -29.64
CA ASN A 6 -24.63 -40.27 -29.82
C ASN A 6 -24.32 -39.47 -28.53
N PRO A 7 -23.14 -39.64 -27.86
CA PRO A 7 -22.83 -38.94 -26.62
C PRO A 7 -22.27 -37.49 -26.78
N SER A 8 -22.32 -36.91 -27.99
CA SER A 8 -21.59 -35.69 -28.31
C SER A 8 -22.41 -34.39 -28.33
N ALA A 9 -23.52 -34.30 -27.61
CA ALA A 9 -24.40 -33.11 -27.63
C ALA A 9 -24.50 -32.33 -26.29
N LEU A 10 -23.54 -32.50 -25.39
CA LEU A 10 -23.39 -31.55 -24.25
C LEU A 10 -22.37 -30.46 -24.64
N LYS A 11 -22.76 -29.58 -25.60
CA LYS A 11 -22.08 -28.30 -25.75
C LYS A 11 -22.31 -27.53 -24.47
N ALA A 12 -21.24 -27.41 -23.62
CA ALA A 12 -21.25 -26.53 -22.50
C ALA A 12 -21.65 -25.11 -22.98
N ALA A 13 -22.71 -24.54 -22.39
CA ALA A 13 -23.11 -23.19 -22.67
C ALA A 13 -21.90 -22.26 -22.42
N PRO A 14 -21.63 -21.29 -23.30
CA PRO A 14 -20.54 -20.36 -23.08
C PRO A 14 -20.82 -19.66 -21.77
N LEU A 15 -19.82 -19.65 -20.86
CA LEU A 15 -19.88 -18.90 -19.62
C LEU A 15 -20.19 -17.45 -19.98
N PRO A 16 -21.10 -16.77 -19.27
CA PRO A 16 -21.40 -15.38 -19.52
C PRO A 16 -20.11 -14.58 -19.43
N SER A 17 -19.84 -13.77 -20.45
CA SER A 17 -18.70 -12.86 -20.49
C SER A 17 -18.82 -11.93 -19.29
N MET A 18 -18.01 -12.17 -18.24
CA MET A 18 -17.95 -11.28 -17.10
C MET A 18 -17.32 -9.96 -17.57
N HIS A 19 -18.15 -8.97 -17.85
CA HIS A 19 -17.68 -7.59 -17.98
C HIS A 19 -17.11 -7.19 -16.60
N PRO A 20 -15.88 -6.69 -16.54
CA PRO A 20 -15.37 -6.15 -15.27
C PRO A 20 -16.32 -5.05 -14.80
N LEU A 21 -16.93 -5.25 -13.63
CA LEU A 21 -17.79 -4.25 -13.00
C LEU A 21 -16.99 -2.95 -12.89
N LYS A 22 -17.43 -1.92 -13.60
CA LYS A 22 -16.87 -0.58 -13.43
C LYS A 22 -17.22 -0.12 -12.01
N HIS A 23 -16.19 0.11 -11.19
CA HIS A 23 -16.39 0.70 -9.88
C HIS A 23 -17.12 2.04 -10.01
N SER A 24 -18.15 2.25 -9.18
CA SER A 24 -18.80 3.54 -9.05
C SER A 24 -17.82 4.56 -8.46
N TYR A 25 -17.99 5.84 -8.78
CA TYR A 25 -17.20 6.91 -8.14
C TYR A 25 -17.35 6.91 -6.60
N MET A 26 -18.50 6.47 -6.10
CA MET A 26 -18.74 6.34 -4.67
C MET A 26 -17.92 5.20 -4.08
N ASP A 27 -17.85 4.04 -4.76
CA ASP A 27 -17.03 2.90 -4.32
C ASP A 27 -15.54 3.26 -4.30
N ASP A 28 -15.07 3.96 -5.35
CA ASP A 28 -13.70 4.46 -5.42
C ASP A 28 -13.39 5.41 -4.26
N SER A 29 -14.28 6.39 -4.01
CA SER A 29 -14.08 7.39 -2.95
C SER A 29 -14.04 6.73 -1.56
N LEU A 30 -14.96 5.81 -1.29
CA LEU A 30 -15.01 5.08 -0.02
C LEU A 30 -13.77 4.22 0.18
N ALA A 31 -13.33 3.50 -0.86
CA ALA A 31 -12.14 2.65 -0.78
C ALA A 31 -10.85 3.47 -0.61
N LEU A 32 -10.72 4.60 -1.33
CA LEU A 32 -9.57 5.50 -1.19
C LEU A 32 -9.53 6.11 0.21
N PHE A 33 -10.66 6.57 0.74
CA PHE A 33 -10.74 7.12 2.09
C PHE A 33 -10.43 6.06 3.16
N SER A 34 -11.11 4.90 3.11
CA SER A 34 -10.90 3.82 4.08
C SER A 34 -9.48 3.27 4.03
N GLY A 35 -8.95 3.03 2.82
CA GLY A 35 -7.59 2.56 2.64
C GLY A 35 -6.56 3.56 3.20
N THR A 36 -6.73 4.85 2.91
CA THR A 36 -5.85 5.90 3.43
C THR A 36 -5.97 6.05 4.95
N LEU A 37 -7.19 5.90 5.51
CA LEU A 37 -7.42 5.94 6.96
C LEU A 37 -6.70 4.78 7.67
N PHE A 38 -6.82 3.54 7.17
CA PHE A 38 -6.10 2.39 7.73
C PHE A 38 -4.59 2.61 7.73
N VAL A 39 -4.05 3.11 6.62
CA VAL A 39 -2.62 3.43 6.54
C VAL A 39 -2.27 4.58 7.49
N GLY A 40 -3.07 5.65 7.54
CA GLY A 40 -2.84 6.80 8.41
C GLY A 40 -2.76 6.41 9.88
N ILE A 41 -3.74 5.63 10.36
CA ILE A 41 -3.72 5.10 11.74
C ILE A 41 -2.46 4.26 11.96
N THR A 42 -2.09 3.39 11.01
CA THR A 42 -0.87 2.59 11.13
C THR A 42 0.37 3.44 11.27
N LEU A 43 0.53 4.48 10.45
CA LEU A 43 1.72 5.34 10.51
C LEU A 43 1.79 6.11 11.83
N ILE A 44 0.65 6.52 12.39
CA ILE A 44 0.58 7.14 13.73
C ILE A 44 1.01 6.13 14.81
N LEU A 45 0.51 4.89 14.75
CA LEU A 45 0.94 3.83 15.68
C LEU A 45 2.44 3.54 15.57
N TYR A 46 2.99 3.55 14.35
CA TYR A 46 4.42 3.33 14.15
C TYR A 46 5.25 4.49 14.70
N GLU A 47 4.85 5.74 14.45
CA GLU A 47 5.51 6.92 15.01
C GLU A 47 5.55 6.85 16.55
N GLN A 48 4.41 6.54 17.19
CA GLN A 48 4.29 6.41 18.64
C GLN A 48 5.13 5.25 19.22
N ALA A 49 5.26 4.15 18.50
CA ALA A 49 6.05 2.99 18.93
C ALA A 49 7.53 3.08 18.53
N GLY A 50 7.94 4.15 17.84
CA GLY A 50 9.29 4.30 17.29
C GLY A 50 9.59 3.31 16.16
N LEU A 51 8.59 2.88 15.39
CA LEU A 51 8.73 1.97 14.26
C LEU A 51 8.78 2.74 12.94
N LEU A 52 9.13 2.05 11.88
CA LEU A 52 9.06 2.55 10.50
C LEU A 52 8.41 1.53 9.56
N THR A 53 8.09 1.99 8.37
CA THR A 53 7.67 1.14 7.25
C THR A 53 8.65 1.28 6.09
N GLY A 54 8.43 0.59 4.99
CA GLY A 54 9.21 0.74 3.77
C GLY A 54 8.78 1.92 2.90
N SER A 55 9.27 1.96 1.64
CA SER A 55 8.85 2.91 0.62
C SER A 55 9.22 4.37 0.94
N THR A 56 8.54 5.32 0.31
CA THR A 56 8.70 6.76 0.58
C THR A 56 8.27 7.15 2.01
N ALA A 57 7.33 6.43 2.60
CA ALA A 57 6.96 6.62 3.99
C ALA A 57 8.11 6.22 4.93
N GLY A 58 8.82 5.15 4.61
CA GLY A 58 10.02 4.75 5.35
C GLY A 58 11.14 5.79 5.27
N ILE A 59 11.37 6.38 4.09
CA ILE A 59 12.32 7.48 3.94
C ILE A 59 11.89 8.69 4.80
N ALA A 60 10.59 9.01 4.83
CA ALA A 60 10.07 10.08 5.65
C ALA A 60 10.28 9.80 7.15
N PHE A 61 10.10 8.57 7.62
CA PHE A 61 10.40 8.16 8.99
C PHE A 61 11.88 8.30 9.34
N VAL A 62 12.78 7.79 8.47
CA VAL A 62 14.22 7.92 8.68
C VAL A 62 14.62 9.40 8.82
N LEU A 63 14.12 10.26 7.95
CA LEU A 63 14.37 11.69 8.02
C LEU A 63 13.72 12.34 9.27
N HIS A 64 12.50 11.95 9.63
CA HIS A 64 11.83 12.39 10.84
C HIS A 64 12.66 12.08 12.09
N TYR A 65 13.10 10.84 12.24
CA TYR A 65 13.93 10.43 13.40
C TYR A 65 15.33 11.05 13.40
N ALA A 66 15.89 11.33 12.23
CA ALA A 66 17.20 11.97 12.12
C ALA A 66 17.17 13.47 12.36
N THR A 67 16.10 14.17 11.98
CA THR A 67 16.04 15.63 11.95
C THR A 67 15.06 16.24 12.94
N GLY A 68 14.09 15.48 13.45
CA GLY A 68 12.96 15.97 14.24
C GLY A 68 11.90 16.74 13.44
N TRP A 69 12.01 16.80 12.11
CA TRP A 69 10.99 17.44 11.27
C TRP A 69 9.71 16.61 11.25
N SER A 70 8.55 17.26 11.06
CA SER A 70 7.26 16.59 10.98
C SER A 70 7.26 15.50 9.91
N PHE A 71 6.88 14.28 10.30
CA PHE A 71 6.68 13.15 9.37
C PHE A 71 5.74 13.53 8.23
N SER A 72 4.62 14.17 8.55
CA SER A 72 3.58 14.55 7.58
C SER A 72 4.13 15.48 6.49
N LEU A 73 4.92 16.47 6.88
CA LEU A 73 5.56 17.41 5.95
C LEU A 73 6.59 16.70 5.07
N LEU A 74 7.48 15.92 5.68
CA LEU A 74 8.51 15.17 4.96
C LEU A 74 7.87 14.19 3.96
N TYR A 75 6.86 13.45 4.39
CA TYR A 75 6.16 12.50 3.54
C TYR A 75 5.52 13.18 2.33
N PHE A 76 4.85 14.31 2.53
CA PHE A 76 4.26 15.08 1.44
C PHE A 76 5.31 15.58 0.45
N LEU A 77 6.38 16.21 0.95
CA LEU A 77 7.45 16.78 0.12
C LEU A 77 8.21 15.73 -0.69
N ILE A 78 8.54 14.58 -0.08
CA ILE A 78 9.24 13.48 -0.75
C ILE A 78 8.42 12.95 -1.93
N ASN A 79 7.09 12.98 -1.84
CA ASN A 79 6.22 12.47 -2.89
C ASN A 79 6.00 13.46 -4.04
N LEU A 80 6.26 14.78 -3.86
CA LEU A 80 6.01 15.80 -4.90
C LEU A 80 6.67 15.50 -6.25
N PRO A 81 7.97 15.15 -6.33
CA PRO A 81 8.63 14.90 -7.61
C PRO A 81 7.99 13.75 -8.40
N PHE A 82 7.46 12.76 -7.68
CA PHE A 82 6.89 11.57 -8.31
C PHE A 82 5.54 11.84 -8.99
N TYR A 83 4.78 12.87 -8.58
CA TYR A 83 3.51 13.21 -9.23
C TYR A 83 3.71 13.73 -10.65
N TRP A 84 4.72 14.57 -10.88
CA TRP A 84 5.05 15.04 -12.22
C TRP A 84 5.40 13.87 -13.14
N PHE A 85 6.13 12.90 -12.61
CA PHE A 85 6.52 11.70 -13.31
C PHE A 85 5.33 10.76 -13.56
N ALA A 86 4.48 10.52 -12.55
CA ALA A 86 3.28 9.71 -12.67
C ALA A 86 2.30 10.29 -13.69
N TRP A 87 2.13 11.60 -13.69
CA TRP A 87 1.26 12.29 -14.66
C TRP A 87 1.63 12.00 -16.11
N ARG A 88 2.92 11.95 -16.40
CA ARG A 88 3.41 11.68 -17.75
C ARG A 88 3.40 10.20 -18.14
N ARG A 89 3.43 9.29 -17.19
CA ARG A 89 3.70 7.86 -17.45
C ARG A 89 2.58 6.92 -17.04
N LEU A 90 1.91 7.17 -15.94
CA LEU A 90 0.89 6.28 -15.38
C LEU A 90 -0.54 6.78 -15.62
N GLY A 91 -0.67 8.01 -16.13
CA GLY A 91 -1.95 8.61 -16.50
C GLY A 91 -2.55 9.51 -15.42
N LYS A 92 -3.46 10.39 -15.87
CA LYS A 92 -4.03 11.47 -15.05
C LYS A 92 -4.88 10.93 -13.88
N SER A 93 -5.68 9.90 -14.13
CA SER A 93 -6.59 9.33 -13.11
C SER A 93 -5.81 8.70 -11.95
N PHE A 94 -4.82 7.86 -12.25
CA PHE A 94 -3.94 7.27 -11.24
C PHE A 94 -3.22 8.34 -10.42
N THR A 95 -2.65 9.35 -11.12
CA THR A 95 -1.89 10.42 -10.46
C THR A 95 -2.77 11.25 -9.53
N LEU A 96 -3.98 11.61 -9.98
CA LEU A 96 -4.91 12.39 -9.16
C LEU A 96 -5.37 11.61 -7.93
N LYS A 97 -5.76 10.35 -8.09
CA LYS A 97 -6.14 9.48 -6.97
C LYS A 97 -4.98 9.35 -5.97
N THR A 98 -3.77 9.09 -6.46
CA THR A 98 -2.57 8.97 -5.61
C THR A 98 -2.25 10.29 -4.89
N PHE A 99 -2.34 11.43 -5.58
CA PHE A 99 -2.14 12.74 -4.96
C PHE A 99 -3.13 12.99 -3.83
N ILE A 100 -4.43 12.72 -4.08
CA ILE A 100 -5.48 12.88 -3.06
C ILE A 100 -5.20 11.98 -1.85
N CYS A 101 -4.83 10.72 -2.07
CA CYS A 101 -4.53 9.78 -0.98
C CYS A 101 -3.30 10.23 -0.16
N VAL A 102 -2.24 10.69 -0.82
CA VAL A 102 -1.04 11.17 -0.10
C VAL A 102 -1.30 12.48 0.64
N ALA A 103 -2.04 13.41 0.05
CA ALA A 103 -2.45 14.64 0.73
C ALA A 103 -3.33 14.35 1.95
N LEU A 104 -4.32 13.45 1.78
CA LEU A 104 -5.19 13.00 2.88
C LEU A 104 -4.38 12.28 3.97
N LEU A 105 -3.45 11.41 3.60
CA LEU A 105 -2.58 10.71 4.55
C LEU A 105 -1.71 11.69 5.34
N SER A 106 -1.09 12.66 4.66
CA SER A 106 -0.31 13.71 5.31
C SER A 106 -1.16 14.55 6.27
N LEU A 107 -2.40 14.85 5.88
CA LEU A 107 -3.34 15.58 6.73
C LEU A 107 -3.75 14.75 7.95
N LEU A 108 -4.07 13.47 7.76
CA LEU A 108 -4.44 12.56 8.86
C LEU A 108 -3.31 12.40 9.87
N THR A 109 -2.08 12.15 9.39
CA THR A 109 -0.91 11.99 10.26
C THR A 109 -0.49 13.30 10.96
N TYR A 110 -0.92 14.45 10.46
CA TYR A 110 -0.72 15.74 11.13
C TYR A 110 -1.82 16.04 12.16
N ILE A 111 -3.08 15.79 11.82
CA ILE A 111 -4.22 16.19 12.65
C ILE A 111 -4.54 15.16 13.74
N VAL A 112 -4.59 13.87 13.41
CA VAL A 112 -5.08 12.84 14.33
C VAL A 112 -4.26 12.75 15.63
N PRO A 113 -2.92 12.87 15.63
CA PRO A 113 -2.16 12.87 16.88
C PRO A 113 -2.52 14.00 17.86
N GLN A 114 -3.16 15.08 17.39
CA GLN A 114 -3.62 16.18 18.26
C GLN A 114 -4.88 15.81 19.07
N TYR A 115 -5.59 14.75 18.64
CA TYR A 115 -6.84 14.26 19.27
C TYR A 115 -6.71 12.84 19.83
N LEU A 116 -5.57 12.19 19.57
CA LEU A 116 -5.33 10.80 19.99
C LEU A 116 -4.12 10.77 20.92
N ASP A 117 -4.37 10.60 22.20
CA ASP A 117 -3.31 10.45 23.21
C ASP A 117 -3.15 8.96 23.56
N ILE A 118 -2.01 8.39 23.17
CA ILE A 118 -1.65 7.00 23.44
C ILE A 118 -0.56 6.99 24.50
N HIS A 119 -0.94 6.78 25.76
CA HIS A 119 0.00 6.78 26.88
C HIS A 119 1.00 5.63 26.84
N TYR A 120 0.61 4.47 26.32
CA TYR A 120 1.47 3.31 26.20
C TYR A 120 1.09 2.48 24.98
N LEU A 121 2.07 2.18 24.15
CA LEU A 121 1.92 1.33 22.98
C LEU A 121 3.10 0.34 22.93
N HIS A 122 2.84 -0.93 23.14
CA HIS A 122 3.89 -1.94 23.05
C HIS A 122 4.29 -2.12 21.56
N PRO A 123 5.60 -2.08 21.21
CA PRO A 123 6.06 -2.18 19.81
C PRO A 123 5.60 -3.46 19.10
N LEU A 124 5.50 -4.59 19.80
CA LEU A 124 4.97 -5.83 19.23
C LEU A 124 3.52 -5.68 18.78
N PHE A 125 2.67 -5.01 19.58
CA PHE A 125 1.28 -4.76 19.20
C PHE A 125 1.22 -3.84 17.99
N ALA A 126 2.00 -2.76 17.99
CA ALA A 126 2.09 -1.84 16.85
C ALA A 126 2.55 -2.58 15.58
N ALA A 127 3.54 -3.47 15.68
CA ALA A 127 4.03 -4.26 14.55
C ALA A 127 2.97 -5.20 13.99
N ILE A 128 2.24 -5.93 14.84
CA ILE A 128 1.23 -6.90 14.40
C ILE A 128 -0.01 -6.16 13.85
N ALA A 129 -0.62 -5.31 14.66
CA ALA A 129 -1.84 -4.59 14.28
C ALA A 129 -1.57 -3.65 13.11
N GLY A 130 -0.48 -2.90 13.17
CA GLY A 130 -0.08 -2.00 12.10
C GLY A 130 0.26 -2.73 10.80
N GLY A 131 0.98 -3.86 10.85
CA GLY A 131 1.29 -4.67 9.66
C GLY A 131 0.04 -5.15 8.94
N LEU A 132 -0.97 -5.64 9.68
CA LEU A 132 -2.26 -6.07 9.13
C LEU A 132 -3.07 -4.89 8.57
N MET A 133 -3.15 -3.79 9.31
CA MET A 133 -3.88 -2.58 8.88
C MET A 133 -3.23 -1.94 7.65
N LEU A 134 -1.89 -1.86 7.62
CA LEU A 134 -1.14 -1.34 6.47
C LEU A 134 -1.39 -2.18 5.23
N GLY A 135 -1.31 -3.52 5.37
CA GLY A 135 -1.59 -4.45 4.28
C GLY A 135 -3.02 -4.32 3.76
N THR A 136 -4.00 -4.17 4.65
CA THR A 136 -5.41 -3.95 4.28
C THR A 136 -5.60 -2.64 3.54
N GLY A 137 -5.04 -1.55 4.04
CA GLY A 137 -5.11 -0.23 3.40
C GLY A 137 -4.47 -0.21 2.02
N ILE A 138 -3.27 -0.79 1.88
CA ILE A 138 -2.59 -0.91 0.58
C ILE A 138 -3.43 -1.73 -0.40
N LEU A 139 -4.07 -2.82 0.06
CA LEU A 139 -4.91 -3.66 -0.79
C LEU A 139 -6.14 -2.89 -1.32
N PHE A 140 -6.79 -2.08 -0.48
CA PHE A 140 -7.90 -1.22 -0.92
C PHE A 140 -7.45 -0.24 -2.00
N LEU A 141 -6.35 0.46 -1.76
CA LEU A 141 -5.84 1.44 -2.70
C LEU A 141 -5.40 0.82 -4.03
N ALA A 142 -4.69 -0.31 -3.98
CA ALA A 142 -4.23 -1.02 -5.17
C ALA A 142 -5.40 -1.50 -6.05
N ARG A 143 -6.50 -1.99 -5.46
CA ARG A 143 -7.70 -2.42 -6.18
C ARG A 143 -8.40 -1.27 -6.90
N HIS A 144 -8.29 -0.05 -6.37
CA HIS A 144 -8.88 1.15 -6.96
C HIS A 144 -7.87 2.00 -7.76
N GLN A 145 -6.77 1.37 -8.22
CA GLN A 145 -5.75 1.98 -9.06
C GLN A 145 -5.17 3.26 -8.44
N SER A 146 -4.82 3.18 -7.16
CA SER A 146 -4.16 4.26 -6.41
C SER A 146 -2.95 3.72 -5.66
N SER A 147 -2.10 4.63 -5.21
CA SER A 147 -0.89 4.34 -4.44
C SER A 147 -0.71 5.36 -3.32
N LEU A 148 0.19 5.07 -2.38
CA LEU A 148 0.55 5.98 -1.28
C LEU A 148 1.99 6.49 -1.39
N GLY A 149 2.64 6.34 -2.54
CA GLY A 149 3.99 6.89 -2.58
C GLY A 149 4.75 6.72 -3.88
N GLY A 150 5.78 7.56 -3.98
CA GLY A 150 6.64 7.66 -5.13
C GLY A 150 7.45 6.41 -5.41
N ALA A 151 7.80 5.62 -4.39
CA ALA A 151 8.50 4.36 -4.58
C ALA A 151 7.69 3.37 -5.43
N THR A 152 6.37 3.29 -5.24
CA THR A 152 5.50 2.48 -6.09
C THR A 152 5.46 3.02 -7.52
N ILE A 153 5.38 4.35 -7.69
CA ILE A 153 5.42 4.99 -9.01
C ILE A 153 6.73 4.67 -9.73
N LEU A 154 7.86 4.79 -9.03
CA LEU A 154 9.17 4.43 -9.56
C LEU A 154 9.26 2.95 -9.94
N SER A 155 8.76 2.08 -9.09
CA SER A 155 8.78 0.62 -9.30
C SER A 155 7.97 0.22 -10.53
N LEU A 156 6.77 0.77 -10.71
CA LEU A 156 5.93 0.55 -11.88
C LEU A 156 6.58 1.08 -13.17
N TYR A 157 7.22 2.26 -13.09
CA TYR A 157 7.95 2.81 -14.23
C TYR A 157 9.13 1.93 -14.66
N LEU A 158 9.94 1.47 -13.72
CA LEU A 158 11.07 0.60 -14.03
C LEU A 158 10.61 -0.76 -14.57
N GLN A 159 9.46 -1.24 -14.11
CA GLN A 159 8.85 -2.45 -14.68
C GLN A 159 8.47 -2.24 -16.14
N ASP A 160 7.84 -1.11 -16.47
CA ASP A 160 7.42 -0.79 -17.85
C ASP A 160 8.62 -0.53 -18.79
N LYS A 161 9.61 0.23 -18.31
CA LYS A 161 10.75 0.67 -19.13
C LYS A 161 11.88 -0.34 -19.23
N ALA A 162 12.22 -0.98 -18.13
CA ALA A 162 13.41 -1.83 -18.01
C ALA A 162 13.08 -3.31 -17.82
N GLY A 163 11.77 -3.68 -17.76
CA GLY A 163 11.37 -5.06 -17.49
C GLY A 163 11.71 -5.57 -16.09
N ILE A 164 12.17 -4.68 -15.19
CA ILE A 164 12.51 -5.05 -13.82
C ILE A 164 11.21 -5.14 -13.01
N SER A 165 10.93 -6.30 -12.43
CA SER A 165 9.72 -6.49 -11.62
C SER A 165 9.60 -5.42 -10.54
N ALA A 166 8.43 -4.77 -10.44
CA ALA A 166 8.18 -3.72 -9.46
C ALA A 166 8.44 -4.18 -8.02
N GLY A 167 8.16 -5.45 -7.71
CA GLY A 167 8.45 -6.03 -6.40
C GLY A 167 9.95 -6.07 -6.07
N LYS A 168 10.82 -6.32 -7.06
CA LYS A 168 12.27 -6.28 -6.85
C LYS A 168 12.75 -4.86 -6.56
N VAL A 169 12.26 -3.88 -7.31
CA VAL A 169 12.59 -2.46 -7.09
C VAL A 169 12.14 -2.02 -5.70
N GLN A 170 10.90 -2.36 -5.33
CA GLN A 170 10.36 -2.05 -4.00
C GLN A 170 11.20 -2.68 -2.89
N MET A 171 11.56 -3.96 -3.03
CA MET A 171 12.40 -4.66 -2.05
C MET A 171 13.77 -4.01 -1.88
N VAL A 172 14.41 -3.54 -2.96
CA VAL A 172 15.68 -2.81 -2.88
C VAL A 172 15.51 -1.50 -2.12
N ILE A 173 14.45 -0.73 -2.41
CA ILE A 173 14.15 0.52 -1.69
C ILE A 173 13.93 0.23 -0.21
N ASP A 174 13.15 -0.80 0.14
CA ASP A 174 12.86 -1.17 1.52
C ASP A 174 14.12 -1.64 2.26
N CYS A 175 15.00 -2.40 1.61
CA CYS A 175 16.31 -2.77 2.18
C CYS A 175 17.19 -1.55 2.46
N VAL A 176 17.21 -0.57 1.55
CA VAL A 176 17.97 0.68 1.75
C VAL A 176 17.39 1.46 2.93
N VAL A 177 16.06 1.57 3.02
CA VAL A 177 15.39 2.24 4.15
C VAL A 177 15.74 1.58 5.48
N VAL A 178 15.67 0.25 5.54
CA VAL A 178 16.03 -0.51 6.75
C VAL A 178 17.50 -0.32 7.11
N ALA A 179 18.41 -0.34 6.12
CA ALA A 179 19.83 -0.10 6.36
C ALA A 179 20.09 1.31 6.94
N LEU A 180 19.43 2.33 6.40
CA LEU A 180 19.51 3.71 6.92
C LEU A 180 18.91 3.83 8.33
N ALA A 181 17.87 3.08 8.63
CA ALA A 181 17.21 3.08 9.92
C ALA A 181 18.16 2.66 11.06
N PHE A 182 19.07 1.73 10.84
CA PHE A 182 20.09 1.34 11.83
C PHE A 182 21.01 2.49 12.26
N GLY A 183 21.13 3.53 11.44
CA GLY A 183 21.92 4.73 11.78
C GLY A 183 21.17 5.77 12.62
N VAL A 184 19.84 5.71 12.71
CA VAL A 184 19.02 6.75 13.33
C VAL A 184 18.06 6.24 14.41
N MET A 185 17.91 4.92 14.54
CA MET A 185 16.98 4.28 15.48
C MET A 185 17.67 3.17 16.28
N PRO A 186 17.18 2.88 17.50
CA PRO A 186 17.62 1.70 18.24
C PRO A 186 17.35 0.40 17.46
N TYR A 187 18.29 -0.54 17.52
CA TYR A 187 18.17 -1.80 16.76
C TYR A 187 16.89 -2.59 17.07
N GLN A 188 16.39 -2.51 18.29
CA GLN A 188 15.16 -3.19 18.69
C GLN A 188 13.94 -2.69 17.90
N GLN A 189 13.80 -1.39 17.69
CA GLN A 189 12.74 -0.78 16.89
C GLN A 189 12.87 -1.17 15.41
N VAL A 190 14.09 -1.27 14.90
CA VAL A 190 14.30 -1.77 13.53
C VAL A 190 13.84 -3.22 13.41
N LEU A 191 14.12 -4.09 14.39
CA LEU A 191 13.63 -5.47 14.38
C LEU A 191 12.10 -5.56 14.44
N TRP A 192 11.43 -4.75 15.24
CA TRP A 192 9.96 -4.67 15.25
C TRP A 192 9.41 -4.15 13.93
N SER A 193 10.08 -3.21 13.30
CA SER A 193 9.71 -2.70 11.97
C SER A 193 9.83 -3.77 10.89
N ILE A 194 10.89 -4.60 10.94
CA ILE A 194 11.05 -5.75 10.05
C ILE A 194 9.91 -6.76 10.27
N LEU A 195 9.58 -7.06 11.52
CA LEU A 195 8.44 -7.95 11.83
C LEU A 195 7.13 -7.40 11.24
N ALA A 196 6.87 -6.11 11.40
CA ALA A 196 5.71 -5.43 10.83
C ALA A 196 5.66 -5.55 9.30
N ALA A 197 6.81 -5.34 8.63
CA ALA A 197 6.93 -5.48 7.17
C ALA A 197 6.69 -6.93 6.72
N VAL A 198 7.18 -7.92 7.47
CA VAL A 198 6.93 -9.35 7.18
C VAL A 198 5.44 -9.68 7.30
N ILE A 199 4.78 -9.22 8.38
CA ILE A 199 3.34 -9.45 8.58
C ILE A 199 2.53 -8.82 7.45
N MET A 200 2.81 -7.56 7.10
CA MET A 200 2.20 -6.87 5.96
C MET A 200 2.44 -7.63 4.66
N GLY A 201 3.68 -8.07 4.41
CA GLY A 201 4.06 -8.79 3.19
C GLY A 201 3.33 -10.13 3.06
N ILE A 202 3.23 -10.91 4.15
CA ILE A 202 2.45 -12.17 4.19
C ILE A 202 0.97 -11.88 3.91
N PHE A 203 0.41 -10.87 4.58
CA PHE A 203 -0.98 -10.48 4.37
C PHE A 203 -1.26 -10.12 2.91
N LEU A 204 -0.42 -9.31 2.29
CA LEU A 204 -0.55 -8.94 0.88
C LEU A 204 -0.38 -10.15 -0.05
N ALA A 205 0.61 -11.01 0.18
CA ALA A 205 0.85 -12.19 -0.63
C ALA A 205 -0.33 -13.18 -0.61
N LEU A 206 -1.01 -13.31 0.53
CA LEU A 206 -2.19 -14.16 0.68
C LEU A 206 -3.44 -13.54 0.05
N ASN A 207 -3.57 -12.21 0.07
CA ASN A 207 -4.79 -11.50 -0.33
C ASN A 207 -4.71 -10.83 -1.71
N HIS A 208 -3.53 -10.61 -2.27
CA HIS A 208 -3.34 -10.00 -3.59
C HIS A 208 -3.16 -11.07 -4.68
N ARG A 209 -4.06 -12.06 -4.76
CA ARG A 209 -4.05 -13.08 -5.82
C ARG A 209 -5.08 -12.74 -6.90
N PRO A 210 -4.69 -12.71 -8.18
CA PRO A 210 -5.63 -12.53 -9.29
C PRO A 210 -6.76 -13.57 -9.22
N GLY A 211 -8.02 -13.15 -9.30
CA GLY A 211 -9.20 -14.03 -9.37
C GLY A 211 -9.75 -14.55 -8.03
N ARG A 212 -9.17 -14.23 -6.86
CA ARG A 212 -9.59 -14.81 -5.58
C ARG A 212 -10.84 -14.16 -4.96
N TYR A 213 -11.23 -12.97 -5.43
CA TYR A 213 -12.35 -12.21 -4.89
C TYR A 213 -13.34 -11.79 -5.97
N GLN A 214 -13.79 -12.77 -6.76
CA GLN A 214 -15.05 -12.61 -7.47
C GLN A 214 -16.12 -13.09 -6.50
N GLY A 215 -16.75 -12.17 -5.80
CA GLY A 215 -17.94 -12.45 -5.02
C GLY A 215 -18.99 -13.02 -5.97
N GLN A 216 -19.27 -14.31 -5.85
CA GLN A 216 -20.45 -14.89 -6.41
C GLN A 216 -21.58 -14.58 -5.42
N SER A 217 -22.31 -13.52 -5.69
CA SER A 217 -23.62 -13.25 -5.12
C SER A 217 -24.67 -13.38 -6.20
#